data_e9f9406eb9e3f89f78a221d515b3a1cc
#
_entry.id   e9f9406eb9e3f89f78a221d515b3a1cc
#
_cell.length_a   1.000
_cell.length_b   1.000
_cell.length_c   1.000
_cell.angle_alpha   90.00
_cell.angle_beta   90.00
_cell.angle_gamma   90.00
#
_symmetry.space_group_name_H-M   'P 1'
#
loop_
_entity.id
_entity.type
_entity.pdbx_description
1 polymer ?
#
loop_
_entity_poly.entity_id
_entity_poly.type
_entity_poly.pdbx_seq_one_letter_code
_entity_poly.pdbx_strand_id
1 'polypeptide(L)'
;MCIRDRCTFGEAYATDGRIAALDLTTLQDPLSFFPKYNAAPIVREEVLAQHPEIADLLAPVTARLDNATTARLNARVDVDGEEPTQVAWDWLREEGLITD
;
A
#
# COMPACT_ATOMS: atom_id res chain seq x y z
N MET A 1 3.27 5.08 21.55
CA MET A 1 2.01 4.99 20.78
C MET A 1 0.94 5.74 21.54
N CYS A 2 0.37 6.74 20.90
CA CYS A 2 -0.72 7.50 21.52
C CYS A 2 -2.01 6.69 21.52
N ILE A 3 -2.66 6.60 22.66
CA ILE A 3 -3.98 5.97 22.77
C ILE A 3 -5.01 6.96 22.20
N ARG A 4 -5.88 6.45 21.39
CA ARG A 4 -6.89 6.99 20.48
C ARG A 4 -7.47 8.39 20.78
N ASP A 5 -7.53 8.84 22.02
CA ASP A 5 -8.30 10.04 22.43
C ASP A 5 -7.46 11.09 23.17
N ARG A 6 -6.14 10.87 23.27
CA ARG A 6 -5.29 11.72 24.13
C ARG A 6 -4.15 12.42 23.39
N CYS A 7 -4.00 12.18 22.09
CA CYS A 7 -2.94 12.81 21.30
C CYS A 7 -3.53 13.61 20.15
N THR A 8 -3.05 14.85 20.04
CA THR A 8 -3.39 15.73 18.91
C THR A 8 -2.61 15.31 17.65
N PHE A 9 -1.41 14.76 17.82
CA PHE A 9 -0.53 14.28 16.76
C PHE A 9 0.03 12.90 17.10
N GLY A 10 0.26 12.11 16.08
CA GLY A 10 0.87 10.78 16.20
C GLY A 10 1.71 10.47 14.97
N GLU A 11 2.57 9.46 15.08
CA GLU A 11 3.37 8.94 13.98
C GLU A 11 2.76 7.63 13.48
N ALA A 12 2.66 7.49 12.16
CA ALA A 12 2.21 6.28 11.49
C ALA A 12 2.82 6.19 10.09
N TYR A 13 2.87 5.00 9.52
CA TYR A 13 3.17 4.85 8.10
C TYR A 13 2.01 5.40 7.26
N ALA A 14 2.33 6.06 6.15
CA ALA A 14 1.32 6.64 5.25
C ALA A 14 0.35 5.61 4.65
N THR A 15 0.71 4.34 4.71
CA THR A 15 -0.09 3.19 4.24
C THR A 15 -0.86 2.47 5.35
N ASP A 16 -0.84 2.98 6.58
CA ASP A 16 -1.58 2.38 7.70
C ASP A 16 -3.08 2.48 7.45
N GLY A 17 -3.76 1.33 7.46
CA GLY A 17 -5.19 1.23 7.20
C GLY A 17 -6.06 2.02 8.19
N ARG A 18 -5.57 2.25 9.41
CA ARG A 18 -6.26 3.04 10.43
C ARG A 18 -6.39 4.52 10.07
N ILE A 19 -5.52 5.04 9.18
CA ILE A 19 -5.65 6.42 8.66
C ILE A 19 -6.98 6.58 7.97
N ALA A 20 -7.32 5.68 7.05
CA ALA A 20 -8.60 5.69 6.36
C ALA A 20 -9.78 5.35 7.29
N ALA A 21 -9.63 4.33 8.14
CA ALA A 21 -10.71 3.85 9.01
C ALA A 21 -11.11 4.85 10.12
N LEU A 22 -10.17 5.68 10.57
CA LEU A 22 -10.40 6.66 11.64
C LEU A 22 -10.51 8.10 11.12
N ASP A 23 -10.54 8.27 9.79
CA ASP A 23 -10.60 9.59 9.13
C ASP A 23 -9.50 10.54 9.63
N LEU A 24 -8.27 10.03 9.71
CA LEU A 24 -7.12 10.81 10.15
C LEU A 24 -6.54 11.61 9.00
N THR A 25 -6.07 12.81 9.30
CA THR A 25 -5.40 13.67 8.32
C THR A 25 -3.89 13.49 8.39
N THR A 26 -3.28 13.13 7.28
CA THR A 26 -1.82 13.10 7.14
C THR A 26 -1.28 14.49 6.81
N LEU A 27 -0.22 14.89 7.50
CA LEU A 27 0.47 16.14 7.21
C LEU A 27 1.48 15.92 6.08
N GLN A 28 1.63 16.95 5.25
CA GLN A 28 2.65 16.94 4.20
C GLN A 28 4.04 17.20 4.80
N ASP A 29 5.04 16.53 4.23
CA ASP A 29 6.46 16.74 4.54
C ASP A 29 7.18 17.42 3.37
N PRO A 30 7.03 18.75 3.19
CA PRO A 30 7.60 19.46 2.05
C PRO A 30 9.12 19.52 2.06
N LEU A 31 9.73 19.27 3.22
CA LEU A 31 11.19 19.26 3.38
C LEU A 31 11.79 17.86 3.23
N SER A 32 10.95 16.85 3.01
CA SER A 32 11.38 15.44 2.88
C SER A 32 12.26 14.99 4.06
N PHE A 33 11.83 15.35 5.26
CA PHE A 33 12.51 14.95 6.50
C PHE A 33 12.45 13.44 6.70
N PHE A 34 11.28 12.84 6.41
CA PHE A 34 11.08 11.39 6.46
C PHE A 34 11.44 10.72 5.14
N PRO A 35 12.16 9.60 5.17
CA PRO A 35 12.39 8.80 3.97
C PRO A 35 11.08 8.27 3.39
N LYS A 36 11.02 8.15 2.06
CA LYS A 36 9.86 7.56 1.39
C LYS A 36 9.92 6.04 1.50
N TYR A 37 8.94 5.46 2.17
CA TYR A 37 8.76 4.01 2.30
C TYR A 37 7.68 3.55 1.31
N ASN A 38 8.08 3.30 0.07
CA ASN A 38 7.16 2.77 -0.94
C ASN A 38 7.25 1.24 -0.96
N ALA A 39 6.11 0.58 -1.12
CA ALA A 39 6.09 -0.84 -1.44
C ALA A 39 6.70 -1.06 -2.82
N ALA A 40 7.62 -2.02 -2.92
CA ALA A 40 8.26 -2.37 -4.18
C ALA A 40 8.49 -3.89 -4.26
N PRO A 41 8.26 -4.52 -5.40
CA PRO A 41 8.66 -5.90 -5.62
C PRO A 41 10.19 -6.01 -5.65
N ILE A 42 10.71 -7.03 -5.00
CA ILE A 42 12.14 -7.33 -5.00
C ILE A 42 12.35 -8.63 -5.78
N VAL A 43 13.12 -8.56 -6.84
CA VAL A 43 13.43 -9.71 -7.71
C VAL A 43 14.93 -9.88 -7.76
N ARG A 44 15.41 -11.12 -7.68
CA ARG A 44 16.84 -11.41 -7.86
C ARG A 44 17.25 -11.09 -9.29
N GLU A 45 18.43 -10.48 -9.45
CA GLU A 45 18.97 -10.04 -10.74
C GLU A 45 19.03 -11.20 -11.74
N GLU A 46 19.48 -12.38 -11.30
CA GLU A 46 19.56 -13.58 -12.12
C GLU A 46 18.20 -14.02 -12.66
N VAL A 47 17.13 -13.90 -11.85
CA VAL A 47 15.77 -14.24 -12.26
C VAL A 47 15.26 -13.20 -13.26
N LEU A 48 15.52 -11.93 -13.01
CA LEU A 48 15.13 -10.86 -13.92
C LEU A 48 15.85 -10.94 -15.27
N ALA A 49 17.14 -11.37 -15.27
CA ALA A 49 17.90 -11.59 -16.49
C ALA A 49 17.33 -12.75 -17.33
N GLN A 50 16.81 -13.80 -16.68
CA GLN A 50 16.18 -14.95 -17.36
C GLN A 50 14.72 -14.65 -17.78
N HIS A 51 14.03 -13.80 -17.04
CA HIS A 51 12.61 -13.48 -17.19
C HIS A 51 12.40 -11.95 -17.16
N PRO A 52 12.87 -11.22 -18.18
CA PRO A 52 12.74 -9.76 -18.21
C PRO A 52 11.27 -9.29 -18.24
N GLU A 53 10.36 -10.12 -18.71
CA GLU A 53 8.91 -9.87 -18.73
C GLU A 53 8.30 -9.61 -17.34
N ILE A 54 8.96 -10.04 -16.26
CA ILE A 54 8.49 -9.80 -14.88
C ILE A 54 8.38 -8.29 -14.61
N ALA A 55 9.31 -7.49 -15.10
CA ALA A 55 9.28 -6.05 -14.91
C ALA A 55 8.03 -5.42 -15.56
N ASP A 56 7.72 -5.84 -16.79
CA ASP A 56 6.57 -5.34 -17.55
C ASP A 56 5.24 -5.80 -16.94
N LEU A 57 5.19 -7.00 -16.36
CA LEU A 57 4.02 -7.53 -15.68
C LEU A 57 3.74 -6.80 -14.36
N LEU A 58 4.78 -6.45 -13.61
CA LEU A 58 4.62 -5.81 -12.30
C LEU A 58 4.49 -4.28 -12.37
N ALA A 59 4.98 -3.64 -13.43
CA ALA A 59 4.93 -2.19 -13.58
C ALA A 59 3.50 -1.60 -13.47
N PRO A 60 2.46 -2.16 -14.12
CA PRO A 60 1.10 -1.65 -13.98
C PRO A 60 0.53 -1.76 -12.57
N VAL A 61 0.92 -2.81 -11.84
CA VAL A 61 0.51 -3.04 -10.44
C VAL A 61 1.13 -1.97 -9.54
N THR A 62 2.45 -1.81 -9.62
CA THR A 62 3.18 -0.86 -8.78
C THR A 62 2.79 0.59 -9.06
N ALA A 63 2.49 0.92 -10.32
CA ALA A 63 2.06 2.27 -10.70
C ALA A 63 0.71 2.69 -10.08
N ARG A 64 -0.13 1.73 -9.69
CA ARG A 64 -1.45 1.97 -9.07
C ARG A 64 -1.45 1.84 -7.55
N LEU A 65 -0.39 1.32 -6.95
CA LEU A 65 -0.23 1.19 -5.50
C LEU A 65 0.36 2.48 -4.89
N ASP A 66 -0.40 3.56 -4.93
CA ASP A 66 -0.08 4.75 -4.16
C ASP A 66 -0.40 4.58 -2.67
N ASN A 67 -0.01 5.55 -1.85
CA ASN A 67 -0.22 5.48 -0.40
C ASN A 67 -1.70 5.40 -0.04
N ALA A 68 -2.57 6.12 -0.73
CA ALA A 68 -4.00 6.13 -0.46
C ALA A 68 -4.65 4.78 -0.80
N THR A 69 -4.31 4.22 -1.96
CA THR A 69 -4.78 2.89 -2.37
C THR A 69 -4.29 1.83 -1.40
N THR A 70 -3.01 1.84 -1.05
CA THR A 70 -2.42 0.87 -0.11
C THR A 70 -3.06 0.99 1.28
N ALA A 71 -3.27 2.20 1.80
CA ALA A 71 -3.94 2.40 3.09
C ALA A 71 -5.38 1.86 3.08
N ARG A 72 -6.11 2.05 1.98
CA ARG A 72 -7.48 1.53 1.81
C ARG A 72 -7.49 -0.01 1.79
N LEU A 73 -6.57 -0.64 1.06
CA LEU A 73 -6.46 -2.10 1.02
C LEU A 73 -6.07 -2.66 2.39
N ASN A 74 -5.13 -2.01 3.07
CA ASN A 74 -4.74 -2.38 4.43
C ASN A 74 -5.90 -2.23 5.43
N ALA A 75 -6.77 -1.21 5.27
CA ALA A 75 -7.94 -1.05 6.13
C ALA A 75 -8.91 -2.23 6.00
N ARG A 76 -9.15 -2.74 4.81
CA ARG A 76 -9.98 -3.93 4.58
C ARG A 76 -9.46 -5.15 5.35
N VAL A 77 -8.14 -5.31 5.42
CA VAL A 77 -7.51 -6.42 6.16
C VAL A 77 -7.45 -6.15 7.66
N ASP A 78 -6.88 -5.01 8.06
CA ASP A 78 -6.52 -4.75 9.46
C ASP A 78 -7.72 -4.30 10.31
N VAL A 79 -8.72 -3.70 9.70
CA VAL A 79 -9.89 -3.12 10.38
C VAL A 79 -11.15 -3.95 10.12
N ASP A 80 -11.42 -4.27 8.86
CA ASP A 80 -12.63 -5.02 8.47
C ASP A 80 -12.44 -6.53 8.60
N GLY A 81 -11.20 -7.00 8.74
CA GLY A 81 -10.86 -8.42 8.96
C GLY A 81 -11.02 -9.29 7.72
N GLU A 82 -10.96 -8.69 6.52
CA GLU A 82 -11.00 -9.44 5.27
C GLU A 82 -9.71 -10.24 5.04
N GLU A 83 -9.81 -11.33 4.30
CA GLU A 83 -8.65 -12.14 3.94
C GLU A 83 -7.73 -11.38 2.95
N PRO A 84 -6.41 -11.24 3.25
CA PRO A 84 -5.49 -10.47 2.40
C PRO A 84 -5.46 -10.93 0.95
N THR A 85 -5.52 -12.23 0.71
CA THR A 85 -5.54 -12.80 -0.64
C THR A 85 -6.79 -12.37 -1.39
N GLN A 86 -7.96 -12.39 -0.74
CA GLN A 86 -9.21 -11.97 -1.35
C GLN A 86 -9.19 -10.48 -1.69
N VAL A 87 -8.72 -9.64 -0.76
CA VAL A 87 -8.57 -8.19 -0.98
C VAL A 87 -7.67 -7.89 -2.19
N ALA A 88 -6.56 -8.62 -2.31
CA ALA A 88 -5.64 -8.48 -3.45
C ALA A 88 -6.29 -8.89 -4.77
N TRP A 89 -6.98 -10.03 -4.79
CA TRP A 89 -7.69 -10.52 -5.98
C TRP A 89 -8.77 -9.55 -6.45
N ASP A 90 -9.61 -9.05 -5.53
CA ASP A 90 -10.68 -8.12 -5.83
C ASP A 90 -10.10 -6.82 -6.43
N TRP A 91 -9.07 -6.27 -5.81
CA TRP A 91 -8.42 -5.06 -6.30
C TRP A 91 -7.79 -5.26 -7.68
N LEU A 92 -7.07 -6.36 -7.92
CA LEU A 92 -6.47 -6.64 -9.23
C LEU A 92 -7.52 -6.77 -10.34
N ARG A 93 -8.70 -7.33 -10.03
CA ARG A 93 -9.83 -7.39 -10.95
C ARG A 93 -10.47 -6.04 -11.20
N GLU A 94 -10.72 -5.26 -10.13
CA GLU A 94 -11.25 -3.90 -10.22
C GLU A 94 -10.39 -3.00 -11.12
N GLU A 95 -9.06 -3.15 -11.01
CA GLU A 95 -8.11 -2.41 -11.83
C GLU A 95 -7.92 -2.99 -13.25
N GLY A 96 -8.55 -4.12 -13.55
CA GLY A 96 -8.44 -4.79 -14.85
C GLY A 96 -7.05 -5.36 -15.13
N LEU A 97 -6.28 -5.66 -14.08
CA LEU A 97 -4.92 -6.20 -14.18
C LEU A 97 -4.89 -7.71 -14.34
N ILE A 98 -5.96 -8.38 -13.95
CA ILE A 98 -6.18 -9.80 -14.14
C ILE A 98 -7.57 -10.05 -14.71
N THR A 99 -7.69 -11.10 -15.48
CA THR A 99 -8.97 -11.68 -15.94
C THR A 99 -9.16 -13.02 -15.27
N ASP A 100 -10.42 -13.41 -15.07
CA ASP A 100 -10.76 -14.73 -14.54
C ASP A 100 -10.26 -15.87 -15.43
#